data_6dd9aef2d37c835916988052201ff70f
#
_entry.id   6dd9aef2d37c835916988052201ff70f
#
_cell.length_a   1.000
_cell.length_b   1.000
_cell.length_c   1.000
_cell.angle_alpha   90.00
_cell.angle_beta   90.00
_cell.angle_gamma   90.00
#
_symmetry.space_group_name_H-M   'P 1'
#
loop_
_entity.id
_entity.type
_entity.pdbx_description
1 polymer ?
#
loop_
_entity_poly.entity_id
_entity_poly.type
_entity_poly.pdbx_seq_one_letter_code
_entity_poly.pdbx_strand_id
1 'polypeptide(L)'
;MAETQKCRLDITSAVLNQVDHSWIFEARHLAEAAGVELGMQVHNSASDEVLAMAENTGLPLSFHSPVQGRFLFNFAAENVDLYWQMIEEQYALMQKYKVERTVFHCFLMTDAVIGAFGHGKTYGECMLAGFRRELVRAPGSRFVRDFTNCDEFVMRRERVKNNLRRLRELHPDCLWCVENDFPAYTSGMLRGEDLAYIDHETCFDTGHMWATCKMLDRDFYCELDNALSGGKVRMVHLHASRYTMDMPHEEFGDGHLPLTTPTEIDLKQVVRKCRNAGSSHFVLEIGNAALEDIKIFLSYYNED
;
A
#
# COMPACT_ATOMS: atom_id res chain seq x y z
N MET A 1 30.15 6.43 -7.43
CA MET A 1 29.51 5.99 -6.18
C MET A 1 28.06 6.37 -6.33
N ALA A 2 27.12 5.42 -6.31
CA ALA A 2 25.69 5.75 -6.31
C ALA A 2 25.44 6.53 -5.01
N GLU A 3 24.82 7.71 -5.10
CA GLU A 3 24.31 8.41 -3.92
C GLU A 3 23.42 7.42 -3.18
N THR A 4 23.73 7.13 -1.94
CA THR A 4 22.84 6.32 -1.09
C THR A 4 21.55 7.11 -0.94
N GLN A 5 20.49 6.62 -1.57
CA GLN A 5 19.17 7.24 -1.49
C GLN A 5 18.80 7.37 0.00
N LYS A 6 18.55 8.61 0.44
CA LYS A 6 18.16 8.90 1.84
C LYS A 6 16.86 8.16 2.15
N CYS A 7 16.80 7.52 3.31
CA CYS A 7 15.56 6.88 3.77
C CYS A 7 14.49 7.94 4.00
N ARG A 8 13.27 7.65 3.58
CA ARG A 8 12.09 8.45 3.84
C ARG A 8 11.08 7.64 4.65
N LEU A 9 10.55 8.27 5.69
CA LEU A 9 9.46 7.74 6.51
C LEU A 9 8.25 8.67 6.36
N ASP A 10 7.16 8.18 5.81
CA ASP A 10 5.90 8.91 5.77
C ASP A 10 4.96 8.45 6.90
N ILE A 11 4.20 9.40 7.43
CA ILE A 11 3.01 9.14 8.24
C ILE A 11 1.77 9.36 7.38
N THR A 12 0.68 8.63 7.64
CA THR A 12 -0.56 8.85 6.88
C THR A 12 -1.22 10.18 7.24
N SER A 13 -1.85 10.84 6.27
CA SER A 13 -2.60 12.08 6.49
C SER A 13 -3.78 11.93 7.46
N ALA A 14 -4.21 10.71 7.77
CA ALA A 14 -5.25 10.44 8.75
C ALA A 14 -4.91 10.99 10.16
N VAL A 15 -3.62 11.13 10.49
CA VAL A 15 -3.17 11.74 11.76
C VAL A 15 -3.59 13.21 11.91
N LEU A 16 -3.84 13.93 10.81
CA LEU A 16 -4.30 15.31 10.83
C LEU A 16 -5.72 15.47 11.39
N ASN A 17 -6.49 14.38 11.48
CA ASN A 17 -7.80 14.36 12.12
C ASN A 17 -7.71 14.21 13.66
N GLN A 18 -6.53 13.99 14.21
CA GLN A 18 -6.33 13.94 15.67
C GLN A 18 -6.50 15.33 16.29
N VAL A 19 -6.97 15.38 17.56
CA VAL A 19 -7.14 16.62 18.32
C VAL A 19 -5.82 17.35 18.51
N ASP A 20 -4.74 16.59 18.72
CA ASP A 20 -3.37 17.10 18.83
C ASP A 20 -2.44 16.32 17.91
N HIS A 21 -1.88 17.01 16.95
CA HIS A 21 -0.87 16.50 16.04
C HIS A 21 0.45 17.32 16.09
N SER A 22 0.65 18.10 17.16
CA SER A 22 1.87 18.91 17.36
C SER A 22 3.13 18.05 17.46
N TRP A 23 3.01 16.78 17.86
CA TRP A 23 4.08 15.80 17.90
C TRP A 23 4.80 15.59 16.55
N ILE A 24 4.17 15.95 15.43
CA ILE A 24 4.77 15.84 14.08
C ILE A 24 6.05 16.68 13.99
N PHE A 25 6.11 17.85 14.64
CA PHE A 25 7.31 18.68 14.63
C PHE A 25 8.47 18.02 15.41
N GLU A 26 8.19 17.38 16.54
CA GLU A 26 9.19 16.62 17.29
C GLU A 26 9.64 15.38 16.51
N ALA A 27 8.69 14.67 15.88
CA ALA A 27 8.97 13.53 15.02
C ALA A 27 9.92 13.89 13.87
N ARG A 28 9.72 15.05 13.23
CA ARG A 28 10.60 15.56 12.17
C ARG A 28 12.03 15.73 12.67
N HIS A 29 12.22 16.38 13.82
CA HIS A 29 13.56 16.56 14.38
C HIS A 29 14.24 15.23 14.75
N LEU A 30 13.49 14.27 15.29
CA LEU A 30 14.01 12.93 15.59
C LEU A 30 14.43 12.17 14.33
N ALA A 31 13.59 12.20 13.29
CA ALA A 31 13.89 11.56 12.01
C ALA A 31 15.14 12.19 11.35
N GLU A 32 15.20 13.52 11.28
CA GLU A 32 16.34 14.26 10.74
C GLU A 32 17.64 13.93 11.48
N ALA A 33 17.62 13.85 12.81
CA ALA A 33 18.76 13.48 13.65
C ALA A 33 19.23 12.02 13.38
N ALA A 34 18.31 11.15 12.97
CA ALA A 34 18.57 9.76 12.59
C ALA A 34 18.94 9.57 11.10
N GLY A 35 19.06 10.68 10.34
CA GLY A 35 19.35 10.62 8.90
C GLY A 35 18.17 10.19 8.01
N VAL A 36 16.95 10.19 8.55
CA VAL A 36 15.70 9.86 7.87
C VAL A 36 14.94 11.13 7.54
N GLU A 37 14.33 11.20 6.35
CA GLU A 37 13.43 12.28 5.97
C GLU A 37 12.00 11.94 6.43
N LEU A 38 11.37 12.77 7.26
CA LEU A 38 9.96 12.60 7.58
C LEU A 38 9.11 13.24 6.47
N GLY A 39 8.12 12.48 5.98
CA GLY A 39 7.13 12.92 5.00
C GLY A 39 5.71 12.57 5.43
N MET A 40 4.76 12.80 4.53
CA MET A 40 3.35 12.46 4.75
C MET A 40 2.75 11.82 3.49
N GLN A 41 2.10 10.66 3.67
CA GLN A 41 1.30 10.04 2.63
C GLN A 41 -0.15 10.47 2.74
N VAL A 42 -0.65 11.13 1.70
CA VAL A 42 -2.04 11.57 1.61
C VAL A 42 -2.91 10.38 1.16
N HIS A 43 -3.87 10.02 2.01
CA HIS A 43 -4.80 8.93 1.76
C HIS A 43 -5.79 9.28 0.63
N ASN A 44 -6.25 8.26 -0.10
CA ASN A 44 -7.16 8.42 -1.26
C ASN A 44 -8.47 9.16 -0.92
N SER A 45 -8.97 9.03 0.31
CA SER A 45 -10.19 9.71 0.80
C SER A 45 -10.00 11.14 1.28
N ALA A 46 -8.79 11.72 1.12
CA ALA A 46 -8.50 13.06 1.60
C ALA A 46 -9.39 14.12 0.93
N SER A 47 -10.01 14.97 1.73
CA SER A 47 -10.71 16.16 1.26
C SER A 47 -9.73 17.28 0.88
N ASP A 48 -10.25 18.34 0.25
CA ASP A 48 -9.44 19.54 -0.05
C ASP A 48 -8.84 20.15 1.23
N GLU A 49 -9.57 20.10 2.36
CA GLU A 49 -9.10 20.58 3.65
C GLU A 49 -7.92 19.74 4.15
N VAL A 50 -8.00 18.41 4.05
CA VAL A 50 -6.91 17.51 4.46
C VAL A 50 -5.69 17.71 3.59
N LEU A 51 -5.87 17.88 2.26
CA LEU A 51 -4.78 18.21 1.35
C LEU A 51 -4.10 19.52 1.72
N ALA A 52 -4.87 20.58 1.99
CA ALA A 52 -4.33 21.87 2.42
C ALA A 52 -3.62 21.78 3.78
N MET A 53 -4.16 21.00 4.72
CA MET A 53 -3.49 20.75 6.01
C MET A 53 -2.17 20.00 5.80
N ALA A 54 -2.15 18.97 4.96
CA ALA A 54 -0.93 18.22 4.65
C ALA A 54 0.15 19.13 4.03
N GLU A 55 -0.21 19.97 3.06
CA GLU A 55 0.70 20.96 2.45
C GLU A 55 1.25 21.94 3.51
N ASN A 56 0.40 22.41 4.42
CA ASN A 56 0.78 23.35 5.48
C ASN A 56 1.74 22.73 6.53
N THR A 57 1.88 21.41 6.62
CA THR A 57 2.92 20.79 7.48
C THR A 57 4.33 21.11 7.00
N GLY A 58 4.50 21.44 5.73
CA GLY A 58 5.81 21.61 5.09
C GLY A 58 6.61 20.31 4.96
N LEU A 59 5.97 19.15 5.16
CA LEU A 59 6.57 17.85 4.92
C LEU A 59 6.49 17.50 3.43
N PRO A 60 7.46 16.77 2.86
CA PRO A 60 7.32 16.24 1.53
C PRO A 60 6.13 15.26 1.48
N LEU A 61 5.32 15.35 0.43
CA LEU A 61 4.13 14.53 0.28
C LEU A 61 4.39 13.29 -0.60
N SER A 62 3.68 12.21 -0.32
CA SER A 62 3.39 11.11 -1.25
C SER A 62 1.89 10.87 -1.28
N PHE A 63 1.40 10.14 -2.28
CA PHE A 63 -0.03 9.86 -2.42
C PHE A 63 -0.32 8.37 -2.29
N HIS A 64 -1.46 8.04 -1.68
CA HIS A 64 -2.12 6.76 -1.85
C HIS A 64 -3.25 6.96 -2.87
N SER A 65 -2.98 6.66 -4.11
CA SER A 65 -3.86 6.98 -5.25
C SER A 65 -4.99 5.97 -5.42
N PRO A 66 -6.14 6.39 -5.95
CA PRO A 66 -6.42 7.71 -6.50
C PRO A 66 -6.87 8.71 -5.43
N VAL A 67 -6.09 9.73 -5.15
CA VAL A 67 -6.47 10.81 -4.24
C VAL A 67 -7.62 11.61 -4.87
N GLN A 68 -8.75 11.75 -4.15
CA GLN A 68 -9.99 12.37 -4.64
C GLN A 68 -10.59 11.69 -5.88
N GLY A 69 -10.12 10.49 -6.22
CA GLY A 69 -10.61 9.73 -7.35
C GLY A 69 -12.03 9.19 -7.11
N ARG A 70 -12.80 9.04 -8.18
CA ARG A 70 -14.18 8.51 -8.13
C ARG A 70 -14.23 6.99 -8.17
N PHE A 71 -13.19 6.35 -8.71
CA PHE A 71 -13.13 4.91 -8.92
C PHE A 71 -11.77 4.37 -8.49
N LEU A 72 -11.70 3.07 -8.19
CA LEU A 72 -10.45 2.35 -7.98
C LEU A 72 -9.81 2.05 -9.33
N PHE A 73 -8.48 1.99 -9.39
CA PHE A 73 -7.79 1.53 -10.60
C PHE A 73 -7.96 0.03 -10.83
N ASN A 74 -8.05 -0.39 -12.08
CA ASN A 74 -8.01 -1.80 -12.44
C ASN A 74 -7.34 -2.01 -13.80
N PHE A 75 -6.04 -2.20 -13.83
CA PHE A 75 -5.27 -2.50 -15.02
C PHE A 75 -5.42 -3.95 -15.50
N ALA A 76 -6.14 -4.78 -14.74
CA ALA A 76 -6.47 -6.16 -15.13
C ALA A 76 -7.74 -6.25 -15.99
N ALA A 77 -8.53 -5.19 -16.06
CA ALA A 77 -9.76 -5.14 -16.85
C ALA A 77 -9.51 -5.26 -18.36
N GLU A 78 -10.54 -5.69 -19.11
CA GLU A 78 -10.48 -5.76 -20.57
C GLU A 78 -10.42 -4.37 -21.20
N ASN A 79 -11.23 -3.44 -20.71
CA ASN A 79 -11.18 -2.03 -21.12
C ASN A 79 -10.56 -1.19 -19.99
N VAL A 80 -9.45 -0.55 -20.28
CA VAL A 80 -8.69 0.28 -19.34
C VAL A 80 -8.70 1.78 -19.67
N ASP A 81 -9.52 2.23 -20.63
CA ASP A 81 -9.54 3.64 -21.07
C ASP A 81 -9.88 4.58 -19.93
N LEU A 82 -10.89 4.22 -19.11
CA LEU A 82 -11.24 4.97 -17.90
C LEU A 82 -10.05 5.13 -16.95
N TYR A 83 -9.31 4.04 -16.73
CA TYR A 83 -8.19 4.05 -15.77
C TYR A 83 -7.01 4.86 -16.30
N TRP A 84 -6.78 4.90 -17.61
CA TRP A 84 -5.80 5.81 -18.21
C TRP A 84 -6.19 7.28 -18.04
N GLN A 85 -7.46 7.62 -18.24
CA GLN A 85 -7.92 8.97 -17.94
C GLN A 85 -7.69 9.33 -16.46
N MET A 86 -7.98 8.42 -15.53
CA MET A 86 -7.75 8.63 -14.10
C MET A 86 -6.27 8.77 -13.76
N ILE A 87 -5.37 8.07 -14.46
CA ILE A 87 -3.92 8.23 -14.29
C ILE A 87 -3.50 9.66 -14.66
N GLU A 88 -3.99 10.19 -15.77
CA GLU A 88 -3.68 11.58 -16.18
C GLU A 88 -4.21 12.61 -15.17
N GLU A 89 -5.43 12.40 -14.66
CA GLU A 89 -6.02 13.25 -13.61
C GLU A 89 -5.14 13.18 -12.32
N GLN A 90 -4.72 11.98 -11.94
CA GLN A 90 -3.88 11.78 -10.75
C GLN A 90 -2.48 12.36 -10.95
N TYR A 91 -1.87 12.19 -12.13
CA TYR A 91 -0.58 12.77 -12.46
C TYR A 91 -0.64 14.31 -12.40
N ALA A 92 -1.69 14.93 -12.95
CA ALA A 92 -1.89 16.38 -12.87
C ALA A 92 -2.01 16.85 -11.39
N LEU A 93 -2.67 16.07 -10.53
CA LEU A 93 -2.76 16.36 -9.11
C LEU A 93 -1.38 16.23 -8.42
N MET A 94 -0.62 15.20 -8.76
CA MET A 94 0.75 15.02 -8.26
C MET A 94 1.65 16.21 -8.64
N GLN A 95 1.58 16.67 -9.90
CA GLN A 95 2.33 17.84 -10.36
C GLN A 95 1.94 19.11 -9.59
N LYS A 96 0.64 19.33 -9.36
CA LYS A 96 0.13 20.48 -8.59
C LYS A 96 0.73 20.54 -7.18
N TYR A 97 0.83 19.40 -6.50
CA TYR A 97 1.35 19.31 -5.13
C TYR A 97 2.84 18.93 -5.05
N LYS A 98 3.54 18.87 -6.19
CA LYS A 98 4.96 18.49 -6.29
C LYS A 98 5.25 17.12 -5.67
N VAL A 99 4.32 16.18 -5.89
CA VAL A 99 4.43 14.79 -5.42
C VAL A 99 5.12 13.97 -6.50
N GLU A 100 6.21 13.30 -6.14
CA GLU A 100 7.00 12.46 -7.04
C GLU A 100 6.76 10.96 -6.81
N ARG A 101 6.01 10.60 -5.77
CA ARG A 101 5.82 9.20 -5.34
C ARG A 101 4.37 8.93 -5.00
N THR A 102 3.86 7.83 -5.52
CA THR A 102 2.51 7.36 -5.20
C THR A 102 2.47 5.85 -5.08
N VAL A 103 1.53 5.36 -4.26
CA VAL A 103 1.17 3.96 -4.19
C VAL A 103 -0.27 3.79 -4.65
N PHE A 104 -0.61 2.64 -5.24
CA PHE A 104 -1.95 2.35 -5.71
C PHE A 104 -2.21 0.85 -5.88
N HIS A 105 -3.48 0.46 -5.72
CA HIS A 105 -3.98 -0.85 -6.10
C HIS A 105 -4.45 -0.82 -7.55
N CYS A 106 -4.18 -1.87 -8.32
CA CYS A 106 -4.55 -1.88 -9.74
C CYS A 106 -4.91 -3.25 -10.31
N PHE A 107 -5.09 -4.26 -9.45
CA PHE A 107 -5.42 -5.60 -9.90
C PHE A 107 -6.70 -6.13 -9.25
N LEU A 108 -7.81 -6.07 -9.98
CA LEU A 108 -9.07 -6.67 -9.56
C LEU A 108 -9.48 -7.77 -10.54
N MET A 109 -9.97 -8.88 -10.03
CA MET A 109 -10.47 -10.03 -10.79
C MET A 109 -11.89 -9.80 -11.35
N THR A 110 -12.17 -8.58 -11.84
CA THR A 110 -13.46 -8.18 -12.41
C THR A 110 -13.24 -7.12 -13.49
N ASP A 111 -14.20 -6.97 -14.40
CA ASP A 111 -14.27 -5.85 -15.36
C ASP A 111 -15.26 -4.76 -14.91
N ALA A 112 -15.95 -4.97 -13.78
CA ALA A 112 -16.82 -3.96 -13.20
C ALA A 112 -16.01 -2.74 -12.72
N VAL A 113 -16.51 -1.56 -12.99
CA VAL A 113 -15.97 -0.31 -12.46
C VAL A 113 -16.37 -0.18 -11.01
N ILE A 114 -15.38 -0.11 -10.11
CA ILE A 114 -15.58 -0.05 -8.66
C ILE A 114 -15.38 1.39 -8.20
N GLY A 115 -16.37 1.93 -7.49
CA GLY A 115 -16.28 3.26 -6.88
C GLY A 115 -15.17 3.33 -5.82
N ALA A 116 -14.50 4.47 -5.70
CA ALA A 116 -13.55 4.70 -4.61
C ALA A 116 -14.28 4.76 -3.26
N PHE A 117 -13.63 4.24 -2.22
CA PHE A 117 -14.15 4.28 -0.85
C PHE A 117 -13.67 5.54 -0.11
N GLY A 118 -14.20 5.77 1.09
CA GLY A 118 -13.84 6.93 1.91
C GLY A 118 -14.63 8.21 1.64
N HIS A 119 -15.49 8.18 0.60
CA HIS A 119 -16.41 9.28 0.26
C HIS A 119 -17.85 8.95 0.69
N GLY A 120 -18.04 8.63 1.97
CA GLY A 120 -19.31 8.18 2.53
C GLY A 120 -19.63 6.70 2.30
N LYS A 121 -18.72 5.94 1.73
CA LYS A 121 -18.83 4.48 1.55
C LYS A 121 -17.61 3.78 2.12
N THR A 122 -17.84 2.63 2.73
CA THR A 122 -16.77 1.73 3.17
C THR A 122 -16.15 0.98 2.00
N TYR A 123 -14.93 0.46 2.18
CA TYR A 123 -14.28 -0.42 1.21
C TYR A 123 -15.18 -1.60 0.81
N GLY A 124 -15.79 -2.28 1.80
CA GLY A 124 -16.67 -3.42 1.53
C GLY A 124 -17.89 -3.06 0.66
N GLU A 125 -18.54 -1.93 0.92
CA GLU A 125 -19.68 -1.48 0.12
C GLU A 125 -19.29 -1.19 -1.33
N CYS A 126 -18.12 -0.61 -1.56
CA CYS A 126 -17.61 -0.35 -2.89
C CYS A 126 -17.29 -1.65 -3.63
N MET A 127 -16.57 -2.56 -2.98
CA MET A 127 -16.11 -3.81 -3.58
C MET A 127 -17.23 -4.79 -3.94
N LEU A 128 -18.43 -4.65 -3.33
CA LEU A 128 -19.61 -5.43 -3.70
C LEU A 128 -20.03 -5.24 -5.15
N ALA A 129 -19.73 -4.10 -5.78
CA ALA A 129 -20.07 -3.84 -7.19
C ALA A 129 -19.35 -4.80 -8.16
N GLY A 130 -18.17 -5.29 -7.80
CA GLY A 130 -17.40 -6.25 -8.59
C GLY A 130 -17.32 -7.64 -7.98
N PHE A 131 -18.13 -7.93 -6.95
CA PHE A 131 -18.01 -9.15 -6.17
C PHE A 131 -18.28 -10.41 -7.00
N ARG A 132 -17.35 -11.35 -6.91
CA ARG A 132 -17.39 -12.61 -7.65
C ARG A 132 -17.43 -13.79 -6.68
N ARG A 133 -18.62 -14.40 -6.52
CA ARG A 133 -18.88 -15.47 -5.55
C ARG A 133 -18.02 -16.72 -5.77
N GLU A 134 -17.62 -16.99 -7.00
CA GLU A 134 -16.77 -18.14 -7.35
C GLU A 134 -15.31 -17.97 -6.95
N LEU A 135 -14.88 -16.75 -6.61
CA LEU A 135 -13.52 -16.45 -6.16
C LEU A 135 -13.36 -16.49 -4.64
N VAL A 136 -14.47 -16.55 -3.88
CA VAL A 136 -14.36 -16.58 -2.42
C VAL A 136 -14.15 -18.01 -1.90
N ARG A 137 -13.56 -18.10 -0.71
CA ARG A 137 -13.17 -19.36 -0.07
C ARG A 137 -14.35 -20.20 0.45
N ALA A 138 -15.47 -19.55 0.78
CA ALA A 138 -16.70 -20.20 1.25
C ALA A 138 -17.93 -19.34 0.94
N PRO A 139 -19.14 -19.94 0.84
CA PRO A 139 -20.36 -19.17 0.70
C PRO A 139 -20.54 -18.16 1.85
N GLY A 140 -20.74 -16.89 1.51
CA GLY A 140 -20.87 -15.78 2.47
C GLY A 140 -19.56 -15.16 2.95
N SER A 141 -18.43 -15.74 2.63
CA SER A 141 -17.11 -15.14 2.92
C SER A 141 -16.85 -13.94 2.02
N ARG A 142 -16.16 -12.95 2.57
CA ARG A 142 -15.54 -11.87 1.78
C ARG A 142 -14.14 -12.22 1.28
N PHE A 143 -13.49 -13.20 1.92
CA PHE A 143 -12.10 -13.57 1.63
C PHE A 143 -12.02 -14.47 0.41
N VAL A 144 -10.98 -14.27 -0.36
CA VAL A 144 -10.74 -15.04 -1.58
C VAL A 144 -10.17 -16.42 -1.26
N ARG A 145 -10.46 -17.38 -2.14
CA ARG A 145 -9.72 -18.65 -2.22
C ARG A 145 -8.45 -18.47 -3.06
N ASP A 146 -7.59 -19.45 -3.05
CA ASP A 146 -6.50 -19.46 -4.04
C ASP A 146 -7.06 -19.71 -5.44
N PHE A 147 -6.97 -18.69 -6.28
CA PHE A 147 -7.31 -18.72 -7.71
C PHE A 147 -6.11 -18.36 -8.60
N THR A 148 -4.93 -18.19 -7.99
CA THR A 148 -3.75 -17.60 -8.64
C THR A 148 -3.16 -18.48 -9.76
N ASN A 149 -3.61 -19.74 -9.85
CA ASN A 149 -3.22 -20.68 -10.91
C ASN A 149 -4.28 -20.82 -12.03
N CYS A 150 -5.41 -20.10 -11.99
CA CYS A 150 -6.39 -20.18 -13.07
C CYS A 150 -5.97 -19.32 -14.28
N ASP A 151 -6.40 -19.75 -15.49
CA ASP A 151 -6.06 -19.08 -16.74
C ASP A 151 -6.47 -17.60 -16.75
N GLU A 152 -7.62 -17.28 -16.18
CA GLU A 152 -8.10 -15.90 -16.08
C GLU A 152 -7.15 -15.03 -15.25
N PHE A 153 -6.67 -15.52 -14.10
CA PHE A 153 -5.71 -14.79 -13.29
C PHE A 153 -4.42 -14.53 -14.05
N VAL A 154 -3.88 -15.56 -14.70
CA VAL A 154 -2.64 -15.45 -15.50
C VAL A 154 -2.80 -14.40 -16.60
N MET A 155 -3.92 -14.44 -17.33
CA MET A 155 -4.21 -13.46 -18.39
C MET A 155 -4.34 -12.03 -17.84
N ARG A 156 -5.06 -11.86 -16.71
CA ARG A 156 -5.25 -10.55 -16.08
C ARG A 156 -3.93 -10.01 -15.54
N ARG A 157 -3.09 -10.84 -14.94
CA ARG A 157 -1.75 -10.46 -14.46
C ARG A 157 -0.86 -9.97 -15.61
N GLU A 158 -0.92 -10.59 -16.79
CA GLU A 158 -0.22 -10.10 -17.96
C GLU A 158 -0.72 -8.72 -18.42
N ARG A 159 -2.04 -8.47 -18.37
CA ARG A 159 -2.59 -7.13 -18.66
C ARG A 159 -2.04 -6.10 -17.70
N VAL A 160 -2.03 -6.38 -16.39
CA VAL A 160 -1.45 -5.50 -15.37
C VAL A 160 0.01 -5.19 -15.72
N LYS A 161 0.84 -6.22 -15.93
CA LYS A 161 2.26 -6.04 -16.29
C LYS A 161 2.46 -5.16 -17.52
N ASN A 162 1.66 -5.34 -18.56
CA ASN A 162 1.76 -4.56 -19.78
C ASN A 162 1.31 -3.10 -19.59
N ASN A 163 0.24 -2.87 -18.82
CA ASN A 163 -0.23 -1.53 -18.51
C ASN A 163 0.76 -0.79 -17.60
N LEU A 164 1.38 -1.45 -16.63
CA LEU A 164 2.40 -0.87 -15.77
C LEU A 164 3.67 -0.49 -16.55
N ARG A 165 4.07 -1.28 -17.54
CA ARG A 165 5.18 -0.90 -18.44
C ARG A 165 4.86 0.39 -19.17
N ARG A 166 3.64 0.50 -19.74
CA ARG A 166 3.16 1.72 -20.39
C ARG A 166 3.11 2.92 -19.42
N LEU A 167 2.67 2.71 -18.18
CA LEU A 167 2.65 3.76 -17.15
C LEU A 167 4.05 4.34 -16.92
N ARG A 168 5.06 3.49 -16.76
CA ARG A 168 6.45 3.89 -16.57
C ARG A 168 7.02 4.64 -17.78
N GLU A 169 6.61 4.26 -18.98
CA GLU A 169 7.03 4.94 -20.22
C GLU A 169 6.40 6.35 -20.36
N LEU A 170 5.15 6.51 -19.92
CA LEU A 170 4.41 7.78 -20.00
C LEU A 170 4.82 8.76 -18.90
N HIS A 171 5.08 8.29 -17.69
CA HIS A 171 5.37 9.12 -16.51
C HIS A 171 6.66 8.67 -15.81
N PRO A 172 7.83 8.75 -16.49
CA PRO A 172 9.11 8.27 -15.94
C PRO A 172 9.66 9.14 -14.82
N ASP A 173 9.12 10.33 -14.64
CA ASP A 173 9.48 11.31 -13.61
C ASP A 173 8.81 11.06 -12.26
N CYS A 174 7.86 10.13 -12.19
CA CYS A 174 7.14 9.77 -10.99
C CYS A 174 7.33 8.29 -10.62
N LEU A 175 7.48 8.03 -9.32
CA LEU A 175 7.52 6.68 -8.79
C LEU A 175 6.08 6.20 -8.49
N TRP A 176 5.59 5.29 -9.31
CA TRP A 176 4.29 4.65 -9.18
C TRP A 176 4.48 3.26 -8.58
N CYS A 177 4.18 3.07 -7.30
CA CYS A 177 4.32 1.78 -6.63
C CYS A 177 3.01 1.01 -6.62
N VAL A 178 3.03 -0.23 -7.11
CA VAL A 178 1.88 -1.14 -6.99
C VAL A 178 1.94 -1.84 -5.65
N GLU A 179 0.84 -1.82 -4.93
CA GLU A 179 0.70 -2.46 -3.62
C GLU A 179 0.11 -3.85 -3.73
N ASN A 180 0.54 -4.77 -2.84
CA ASN A 180 -0.20 -6.02 -2.66
C ASN A 180 -1.55 -5.76 -2.00
N ASP A 181 -2.56 -6.50 -2.45
CA ASP A 181 -3.94 -6.29 -2.04
C ASP A 181 -4.28 -7.04 -0.74
N PHE A 182 -5.21 -6.49 0.02
CA PHE A 182 -5.91 -7.25 1.06
C PHE A 182 -6.75 -8.37 0.41
N PRO A 183 -6.69 -9.63 0.89
CA PRO A 183 -7.21 -10.81 0.19
C PRO A 183 -8.72 -10.94 0.31
N ALA A 184 -9.46 -9.92 -0.11
CA ALA A 184 -10.91 -9.90 -0.03
C ALA A 184 -11.58 -9.50 -1.36
N TYR A 185 -12.82 -9.90 -1.52
CA TYR A 185 -13.69 -9.63 -2.67
C TYR A 185 -13.12 -10.12 -3.99
N THR A 186 -12.49 -9.24 -4.78
CA THR A 186 -11.95 -9.53 -6.11
C THR A 186 -10.50 -9.10 -6.27
N SER A 187 -9.83 -8.83 -5.16
CA SER A 187 -8.42 -8.41 -5.13
C SER A 187 -7.50 -9.45 -5.76
N GLY A 188 -6.52 -9.01 -6.54
CA GLY A 188 -5.69 -9.89 -7.37
C GLY A 188 -4.19 -9.87 -7.07
N MET A 189 -3.62 -8.77 -6.57
CA MET A 189 -2.19 -8.68 -6.25
C MET A 189 -1.92 -9.25 -4.86
N LEU A 190 -1.92 -10.59 -4.75
CA LEU A 190 -1.97 -11.27 -3.46
C LEU A 190 -0.61 -11.77 -2.97
N ARG A 191 0.24 -12.30 -3.87
CA ARG A 191 1.46 -13.02 -3.47
C ARG A 191 2.71 -12.20 -3.71
N GLY A 192 3.76 -12.46 -2.93
CA GLY A 192 5.07 -11.85 -3.14
C GLY A 192 5.65 -12.13 -4.53
N GLU A 193 5.44 -13.34 -5.06
CA GLU A 193 5.84 -13.71 -6.42
C GLU A 193 5.10 -12.92 -7.50
N ASP A 194 3.86 -12.47 -7.27
CA ASP A 194 3.12 -11.63 -8.21
C ASP A 194 3.69 -10.21 -8.25
N LEU A 195 4.09 -9.66 -7.09
CA LEU A 195 4.82 -8.39 -7.02
C LEU A 195 6.15 -8.45 -7.78
N ALA A 196 6.89 -9.54 -7.64
CA ALA A 196 8.14 -9.74 -8.40
C ALA A 196 7.89 -9.90 -9.91
N TYR A 197 6.78 -10.58 -10.28
CA TYR A 197 6.46 -10.90 -11.67
C TYR A 197 6.12 -9.69 -12.54
N ILE A 198 5.45 -8.69 -11.98
CA ILE A 198 4.99 -7.52 -12.76
C ILE A 198 6.14 -6.64 -13.27
N ASP A 199 7.37 -6.83 -12.79
CA ASP A 199 8.57 -6.07 -13.19
C ASP A 199 8.35 -4.55 -13.14
N HIS A 200 7.73 -4.09 -12.07
CA HIS A 200 7.41 -2.69 -11.81
C HIS A 200 7.73 -2.35 -10.36
N GLU A 201 7.90 -1.07 -10.04
CA GLU A 201 8.09 -0.62 -8.67
C GLU A 201 6.88 -0.99 -7.81
N THR A 202 7.14 -1.52 -6.61
CA THR A 202 6.10 -2.05 -5.73
C THR A 202 6.16 -1.47 -4.33
N CYS A 203 5.01 -1.51 -3.67
CA CYS A 203 4.85 -1.32 -2.24
C CYS A 203 4.52 -2.67 -1.61
N PHE A 204 5.20 -3.01 -0.52
CA PHE A 204 4.90 -4.19 0.29
C PHE A 204 4.12 -3.73 1.52
N ASP A 205 2.83 -4.07 1.57
CA ASP A 205 2.02 -3.87 2.76
C ASP A 205 2.07 -5.09 3.66
N THR A 206 2.42 -4.86 4.94
CA THR A 206 2.63 -5.92 5.94
C THR A 206 1.34 -6.60 6.37
N GLY A 207 0.26 -5.86 6.57
CA GLY A 207 -1.02 -6.41 7.02
C GLY A 207 -1.77 -7.13 5.91
N HIS A 208 -1.76 -6.58 4.70
CA HIS A 208 -2.32 -7.24 3.52
C HIS A 208 -1.64 -8.58 3.26
N MET A 209 -0.29 -8.63 3.33
CA MET A 209 0.44 -9.88 3.15
C MET A 209 0.18 -10.85 4.30
N TRP A 210 0.10 -10.36 5.55
CA TRP A 210 -0.24 -11.18 6.69
C TRP A 210 -1.61 -11.85 6.53
N ALA A 211 -2.62 -11.09 6.10
CA ALA A 211 -3.94 -11.61 5.79
C ALA A 211 -3.93 -12.60 4.62
N THR A 212 -3.15 -12.30 3.56
CA THR A 212 -2.99 -13.21 2.42
C THR A 212 -2.39 -14.54 2.84
N CYS A 213 -1.35 -14.53 3.68
CA CYS A 213 -0.74 -15.74 4.19
C CYS A 213 -1.73 -16.60 4.97
N LYS A 214 -2.61 -15.99 5.79
CA LYS A 214 -3.71 -16.67 6.46
C LYS A 214 -4.71 -17.27 5.48
N MET A 215 -5.13 -16.51 4.46
CA MET A 215 -6.18 -16.96 3.51
C MET A 215 -5.70 -18.05 2.57
N LEU A 216 -4.43 -18.01 2.16
CA LEU A 216 -3.85 -18.91 1.16
C LEU A 216 -2.92 -19.97 1.75
N ASP A 217 -2.85 -20.09 3.09
CA ASP A 217 -1.99 -21.04 3.82
C ASP A 217 -0.51 -20.94 3.39
N ARG A 218 0.05 -19.71 3.50
CA ARG A 218 1.41 -19.40 3.08
C ARG A 218 2.25 -18.88 4.24
N ASP A 219 3.58 -18.99 4.11
CA ASP A 219 4.53 -18.43 5.06
C ASP A 219 4.82 -16.95 4.72
N PHE A 220 4.64 -16.07 5.69
CA PHE A 220 4.81 -14.63 5.51
C PHE A 220 6.22 -14.22 5.10
N TYR A 221 7.24 -14.84 5.69
CA TYR A 221 8.62 -14.47 5.37
C TYR A 221 9.08 -15.04 4.02
N CYS A 222 8.52 -16.17 3.60
CA CYS A 222 8.70 -16.66 2.24
C CYS A 222 8.06 -15.71 1.22
N GLU A 223 6.84 -15.20 1.49
CA GLU A 223 6.19 -14.23 0.61
C GLU A 223 6.93 -12.88 0.57
N LEU A 224 7.46 -12.41 1.71
CA LEU A 224 8.33 -11.23 1.75
C LEU A 224 9.59 -11.45 0.90
N ASP A 225 10.27 -12.59 1.03
CA ASP A 225 11.47 -12.89 0.26
C ASP A 225 11.15 -13.01 -1.24
N ASN A 226 10.01 -13.59 -1.60
CA ASN A 226 9.52 -13.63 -2.98
C ASN A 226 9.32 -12.21 -3.54
N ALA A 227 8.65 -11.32 -2.81
CA ALA A 227 8.45 -9.93 -3.22
C ALA A 227 9.79 -9.20 -3.43
N LEU A 228 10.73 -9.37 -2.48
CA LEU A 228 12.05 -8.75 -2.53
C LEU A 228 12.94 -9.30 -3.65
N SER A 229 12.71 -10.55 -4.10
CA SER A 229 13.51 -11.19 -5.14
C SER A 229 13.50 -10.45 -6.47
N GLY A 230 12.41 -9.73 -6.78
CA GLY A 230 12.31 -8.87 -7.96
C GLY A 230 13.16 -7.60 -7.91
N GLY A 231 13.69 -7.23 -6.74
CA GLY A 231 14.48 -6.02 -6.53
C GLY A 231 13.71 -4.71 -6.83
N LYS A 232 12.38 -4.73 -6.75
CA LYS A 232 11.49 -3.62 -7.12
C LYS A 232 10.65 -3.08 -5.95
N VAL A 233 10.75 -3.66 -4.77
CA VAL A 233 10.08 -3.13 -3.58
C VAL A 233 10.76 -1.81 -3.17
N ARG A 234 10.11 -0.68 -3.49
CA ARG A 234 10.60 0.66 -3.22
C ARG A 234 9.94 1.28 -1.99
N MET A 235 8.68 0.92 -1.75
CA MET A 235 7.87 1.42 -0.66
C MET A 235 7.43 0.25 0.23
N VAL A 236 7.22 0.52 1.51
CA VAL A 236 6.73 -0.46 2.48
C VAL A 236 5.68 0.22 3.34
N HIS A 237 4.45 -0.29 3.34
CA HIS A 237 3.45 0.06 4.34
C HIS A 237 3.67 -0.79 5.58
N LEU A 238 4.00 -0.12 6.68
CA LEU A 238 4.40 -0.74 7.92
C LEU A 238 3.39 -0.41 9.02
N HIS A 239 2.78 -1.43 9.57
CA HIS A 239 1.86 -1.33 10.70
C HIS A 239 1.76 -2.67 11.43
N ALA A 240 1.33 -2.64 12.69
CA ALA A 240 1.07 -3.86 13.42
C ALA A 240 -0.33 -4.44 13.09
N SER A 241 -0.48 -5.72 13.34
CA SER A 241 -1.75 -6.43 13.23
C SER A 241 -2.01 -7.23 14.49
N ARG A 242 -3.22 -7.14 15.04
CA ARG A 242 -3.66 -7.94 16.17
C ARG A 242 -4.15 -9.35 15.78
N TYR A 243 -4.25 -9.59 14.49
CA TYR A 243 -4.77 -10.86 13.97
C TYR A 243 -3.68 -11.92 13.99
N THR A 244 -3.96 -13.04 14.64
CA THR A 244 -3.03 -14.16 14.82
C THR A 244 -3.37 -15.32 13.90
N MET A 245 -2.39 -16.17 13.55
CA MET A 245 -2.61 -17.24 12.59
C MET A 245 -3.56 -18.34 13.08
N ASP A 246 -3.86 -18.42 14.37
CA ASP A 246 -4.84 -19.35 14.94
C ASP A 246 -6.30 -18.83 14.89
N MET A 247 -6.51 -17.52 14.66
CA MET A 247 -7.86 -16.94 14.55
C MET A 247 -8.67 -17.54 13.39
N PRO A 248 -10.01 -17.61 13.52
CA PRO A 248 -10.88 -17.97 12.41
C PRO A 248 -10.70 -17.01 11.22
N HIS A 249 -10.75 -17.53 9.99
CA HIS A 249 -10.56 -16.72 8.80
C HIS A 249 -11.52 -15.52 8.72
N GLU A 250 -12.79 -15.73 9.05
CA GLU A 250 -13.82 -14.67 8.92
C GLU A 250 -13.68 -13.54 9.94
N GLU A 251 -12.91 -13.77 11.01
CA GLU A 251 -12.57 -12.76 12.02
C GLU A 251 -11.33 -11.95 11.66
N PHE A 252 -10.59 -12.39 10.63
CA PHE A 252 -9.38 -11.74 10.19
C PHE A 252 -9.67 -10.38 9.54
N GLY A 253 -8.74 -9.45 9.66
CA GLY A 253 -8.85 -8.11 9.12
C GLY A 253 -7.49 -7.58 8.73
N ASP A 254 -7.52 -6.37 8.23
CA ASP A 254 -6.34 -5.56 8.03
C ASP A 254 -5.83 -5.02 9.37
N GLY A 255 -4.56 -4.74 9.49
CA GLY A 255 -3.97 -4.29 10.74
C GLY A 255 -4.19 -2.79 10.99
N HIS A 256 -3.38 -1.98 10.36
CA HIS A 256 -3.31 -0.51 10.51
C HIS A 256 -3.18 -0.04 11.96
N LEU A 257 -2.55 -0.86 12.82
CA LEU A 257 -2.40 -0.58 14.25
C LEU A 257 -1.01 0.00 14.54
N PRO A 258 -0.88 0.82 15.63
CA PRO A 258 0.40 1.34 16.08
C PRO A 258 1.45 0.26 16.27
N LEU A 259 2.72 0.59 16.03
CA LEU A 259 3.85 -0.33 16.19
C LEU A 259 4.04 -0.81 17.63
N THR A 260 3.42 -0.13 18.60
CA THR A 260 3.34 -0.53 20.01
C THR A 260 2.38 -1.70 20.25
N THR A 261 1.53 -2.04 19.28
CA THR A 261 0.55 -3.13 19.42
C THR A 261 1.27 -4.49 19.35
N PRO A 262 0.99 -5.40 20.29
CA PRO A 262 1.48 -6.78 20.19
C PRO A 262 1.05 -7.42 18.85
N THR A 263 1.99 -8.03 18.15
CA THR A 263 1.76 -8.66 16.85
C THR A 263 2.65 -9.88 16.69
N GLU A 264 2.21 -10.86 15.89
CA GLU A 264 3.03 -12.02 15.49
C GLU A 264 4.01 -11.68 14.36
N ILE A 265 3.85 -10.53 13.72
CA ILE A 265 4.77 -10.07 12.66
C ILE A 265 6.02 -9.49 13.31
N ASP A 266 7.19 -10.05 13.04
CA ASP A 266 8.46 -9.42 13.42
C ASP A 266 8.73 -8.22 12.48
N LEU A 267 8.14 -7.06 12.83
CA LEU A 267 8.24 -5.83 12.05
C LEU A 267 9.69 -5.33 11.94
N LYS A 268 10.52 -5.58 12.95
CA LYS A 268 11.95 -5.27 12.89
C LYS A 268 12.64 -6.08 11.79
N GLN A 269 12.35 -7.38 11.68
CA GLN A 269 12.87 -8.24 10.63
C GLN A 269 12.38 -7.76 9.25
N VAL A 270 11.12 -7.34 9.12
CA VAL A 270 10.59 -6.77 7.87
C VAL A 270 11.38 -5.54 7.46
N VAL A 271 11.53 -4.55 8.35
CA VAL A 271 12.29 -3.31 8.07
C VAL A 271 13.70 -3.64 7.63
N ARG A 272 14.40 -4.52 8.34
CA ARG A 272 15.78 -4.94 8.02
C ARG A 272 15.86 -5.61 6.64
N LYS A 273 14.96 -6.57 6.32
CA LYS A 273 14.98 -7.27 5.03
C LYS A 273 14.71 -6.28 3.88
N CYS A 274 13.71 -5.41 4.02
CA CYS A 274 13.37 -4.42 3.01
C CYS A 274 14.51 -3.40 2.80
N ARG A 275 15.10 -2.85 3.89
CA ARG A 275 16.27 -1.97 3.82
C ARG A 275 17.43 -2.62 3.07
N ASN A 276 17.76 -3.87 3.41
CA ASN A 276 18.85 -4.61 2.79
C ASN A 276 18.59 -4.92 1.29
N ALA A 277 17.34 -5.03 0.89
CA ALA A 277 16.92 -5.18 -0.51
C ALA A 277 16.85 -3.85 -1.28
N GLY A 278 17.12 -2.71 -0.63
CA GLY A 278 17.14 -1.39 -1.26
C GLY A 278 15.81 -0.61 -1.18
N SER A 279 14.85 -1.05 -0.35
CA SER A 279 13.68 -0.23 -0.04
C SER A 279 14.12 0.98 0.79
N SER A 280 13.72 2.17 0.36
CA SER A 280 14.12 3.44 0.99
C SER A 280 12.95 4.34 1.36
N HIS A 281 11.71 3.88 1.16
CA HIS A 281 10.51 4.61 1.52
C HIS A 281 9.61 3.72 2.38
N PHE A 282 9.43 4.10 3.63
CA PHE A 282 8.52 3.44 4.57
C PHE A 282 7.36 4.36 4.88
N VAL A 283 6.18 3.79 5.08
CA VAL A 283 4.97 4.54 5.44
C VAL A 283 4.36 3.88 6.67
N LEU A 284 4.17 4.64 7.72
CA LEU A 284 3.34 4.21 8.84
C LEU A 284 1.87 4.43 8.46
N GLU A 285 1.26 3.40 7.88
CA GLU A 285 -0.15 3.45 7.50
C GLU A 285 -1.05 3.21 8.72
N ILE A 286 -0.94 4.12 9.70
CA ILE A 286 -1.56 4.04 11.02
C ILE A 286 -2.35 5.33 11.27
N GLY A 287 -3.68 5.24 11.24
CA GLY A 287 -4.54 6.43 11.37
C GLY A 287 -4.41 7.17 12.71
N ASN A 288 -3.99 6.48 13.76
CA ASN A 288 -3.73 7.03 15.09
C ASN A 288 -2.24 6.95 15.48
N ALA A 289 -1.34 7.04 14.50
CA ALA A 289 0.10 7.08 14.76
C ALA A 289 0.46 8.19 15.73
N ALA A 290 1.52 7.97 16.49
CA ALA A 290 2.05 8.87 17.50
C ALA A 290 3.58 8.93 17.44
N LEU A 291 4.18 9.84 18.19
CA LEU A 291 5.63 9.99 18.28
C LEU A 291 6.35 8.69 18.62
N GLU A 292 5.72 7.82 19.42
CA GLU A 292 6.32 6.53 19.80
C GLU A 292 6.48 5.59 18.62
N ASP A 293 5.57 5.59 17.63
CA ASP A 293 5.70 4.79 16.41
C ASP A 293 6.92 5.23 15.60
N ILE A 294 7.22 6.54 15.56
CA ILE A 294 8.43 7.07 14.92
C ILE A 294 9.69 6.56 15.63
N LYS A 295 9.72 6.61 16.96
CA LYS A 295 10.88 6.13 17.75
C LYS A 295 11.11 4.63 17.54
N ILE A 296 10.05 3.84 17.54
CA ILE A 296 10.11 2.39 17.29
C ILE A 296 10.65 2.13 15.87
N PHE A 297 10.11 2.78 14.83
CA PHE A 297 10.61 2.63 13.48
C PHE A 297 12.10 2.99 13.39
N LEU A 298 12.51 4.12 13.94
CA LEU A 298 13.91 4.56 13.91
C LEU A 298 14.82 3.55 14.62
N SER A 299 14.35 2.91 15.71
CA SER A 299 15.11 1.84 16.35
C SER A 299 15.29 0.63 15.43
N TYR A 300 14.21 0.20 14.74
CA TYR A 300 14.27 -0.93 13.79
C TYR A 300 15.17 -0.64 12.58
N TYR A 301 15.13 0.61 12.10
CA TYR A 301 15.87 1.02 10.90
C TYR A 301 17.37 1.18 11.16
N ASN A 302 17.78 1.66 12.34
CA ASN A 302 19.17 1.96 12.68
C ASN A 302 19.92 0.78 13.34
N GLU A 303 19.21 -0.26 13.77
CA GLU A 303 19.87 -1.46 14.27
C GLU A 303 20.37 -2.34 13.11
N ASP A 304 21.60 -2.86 13.23
CA ASP A 304 22.25 -3.76 12.27
C ASP A 304 21.68 -5.19 12.29
#